data_ef44d127cd95144ba04fd23206fec9d0
#
_entry.id   ef44d127cd95144ba04fd23206fec9d0
#
_cell.length_a   1.000
_cell.length_b   1.000
_cell.length_c   1.000
_cell.angle_alpha   90.00
_cell.angle_beta   90.00
_cell.angle_gamma   90.00
#
_symmetry.space_group_name_H-M   'P 1'
#
loop_
_entity.id
_entity.type
_entity.pdbx_description
1 polymer ?
#
loop_
_entity_poly.entity_id
_entity_poly.type
_entity_poly.pdbx_seq_one_letter_code
_entity_poly.pdbx_strand_id
1 'polypeptide(L)'
;LFYPTGSEEDEGEPNPDPSIVPEFFGDTSVVNGKAWPHLEVEPRKYRFRMLAGSNSRFYNLKLFEYDEETGEIGATGLTMTQIGSDGGFLEKPVEINDRLLLGPAYRADVIIDFSEYEGESLLLHNNAPSPFGGETGDDQDDAQPLPEIMLFEVEEKSCKRDKSRIPKRLGRVPELRRKMADRERELTLVEGEDEYDRLKLELGTRESPNGLGWDAPVTEKPELGTTEIWDFINTTVDTHPIHMHLVQFQVLGRRPFDVDQYNADREGGEVGPVEDYYTGPIEPAAPNDSGWKDTIAADPGYVTQVIAHFGKFKGQFKNFTGKYVWHCHIL
;
A
#
# COMPACT_ATOMS: atom_id res chain seq x y z
N LEU A 1 -14.37 -6.67 12.99
CA LEU A 1 -13.69 -7.24 14.14
C LEU A 1 -14.17 -6.57 15.42
N PHE A 2 -14.24 -7.30 16.53
CA PHE A 2 -14.80 -6.80 17.77
C PHE A 2 -13.89 -7.19 18.93
N TYR A 3 -13.67 -6.27 19.85
CA TYR A 3 -13.03 -6.61 21.12
C TYR A 3 -13.91 -7.56 21.92
N PRO A 4 -13.34 -8.54 22.62
CA PRO A 4 -14.08 -9.26 23.62
C PRO A 4 -14.56 -8.29 24.71
N THR A 5 -15.81 -8.43 25.11
CA THR A 5 -16.39 -7.63 26.20
C THR A 5 -15.66 -7.93 27.50
N GLY A 6 -15.28 -6.92 28.26
CA GLY A 6 -14.84 -7.05 29.65
C GLY A 6 -13.34 -6.93 29.93
N SER A 7 -12.58 -6.08 29.24
CA SER A 7 -11.30 -5.63 29.78
C SER A 7 -11.57 -4.60 30.88
N GLU A 8 -11.48 -5.01 32.15
CA GLU A 8 -11.78 -4.21 33.35
C GLU A 8 -10.61 -3.27 33.73
N GLU A 9 -9.70 -2.88 32.85
CA GLU A 9 -8.46 -2.22 33.27
C GLU A 9 -8.41 -0.71 33.02
N ASP A 10 -9.40 -0.09 32.38
CA ASP A 10 -9.41 1.36 32.20
C ASP A 10 -10.54 2.03 33.01
N GLU A 11 -10.19 3.09 33.76
CA GLU A 11 -11.09 3.89 34.60
C GLU A 11 -12.13 4.72 33.80
N GLY A 12 -12.31 4.44 32.49
CA GLY A 12 -13.25 5.10 31.59
C GLY A 12 -14.66 4.48 31.58
N GLU A 13 -15.54 5.08 30.80
CA GLU A 13 -16.85 4.48 30.50
C GLU A 13 -16.66 3.13 29.78
N PRO A 14 -17.43 2.10 30.10
CA PRO A 14 -17.25 0.78 29.51
C PRO A 14 -17.48 0.82 27.99
N ASN A 15 -16.58 0.20 27.24
CA ASN A 15 -16.70 0.08 25.80
C ASN A 15 -18.07 -0.47 25.38
N PRO A 16 -18.64 0.02 24.29
CA PRO A 16 -19.87 -0.54 23.72
C PRO A 16 -19.74 -2.06 23.47
N ASP A 17 -20.83 -2.80 23.67
CA ASP A 17 -20.90 -4.24 23.39
C ASP A 17 -21.81 -4.49 22.17
N PRO A 18 -21.27 -4.93 21.02
CA PRO A 18 -19.86 -5.18 20.72
C PRO A 18 -19.06 -3.89 20.45
N SER A 19 -17.76 -3.90 20.77
CA SER A 19 -16.82 -2.83 20.42
C SER A 19 -16.00 -3.20 19.18
N ILE A 20 -15.61 -2.22 18.40
CA ILE A 20 -14.80 -2.41 17.19
C ILE A 20 -13.31 -2.48 17.51
N VAL A 21 -12.56 -3.24 16.71
CA VAL A 21 -11.10 -3.19 16.63
C VAL A 21 -10.74 -2.29 15.45
N PRO A 22 -10.15 -1.12 15.67
CA PRO A 22 -9.91 -0.16 14.59
C PRO A 22 -8.84 -0.62 13.59
N GLU A 23 -7.90 -1.48 14.05
CA GLU A 23 -6.85 -2.05 13.23
C GLU A 23 -6.63 -3.51 13.62
N PHE A 24 -6.48 -4.38 12.62
CA PHE A 24 -6.27 -5.79 12.88
C PHE A 24 -5.02 -6.33 12.17
N PHE A 25 -4.05 -6.76 12.98
CA PHE A 25 -2.82 -7.38 12.53
C PHE A 25 -2.85 -8.88 12.84
N GLY A 26 -3.24 -9.69 11.86
CA GLY A 26 -3.24 -11.16 12.02
C GLY A 26 -1.84 -11.71 12.25
N ASP A 27 -1.73 -12.76 13.03
CA ASP A 27 -0.49 -13.48 13.42
C ASP A 27 -0.19 -14.70 12.54
N THR A 28 -1.02 -14.97 11.55
CA THR A 28 -0.95 -16.16 10.72
C THR A 28 -0.95 -15.78 9.24
N SER A 29 0.12 -16.14 8.51
CA SER A 29 0.16 -15.96 7.06
C SER A 29 -0.78 -16.95 6.37
N VAL A 30 -1.79 -16.42 5.68
CA VAL A 30 -2.75 -17.23 4.91
C VAL A 30 -2.65 -16.85 3.42
N VAL A 31 -2.08 -17.74 2.61
CA VAL A 31 -1.92 -17.56 1.17
C VAL A 31 -2.86 -18.51 0.42
N ASN A 32 -3.79 -17.96 -0.37
CA ASN A 32 -4.81 -18.72 -1.10
C ASN A 32 -5.58 -19.71 -0.21
N GLY A 33 -5.88 -19.32 1.04
CA GLY A 33 -6.65 -20.12 1.99
C GLY A 33 -5.86 -21.20 2.75
N LYS A 34 -4.53 -21.20 2.65
CA LYS A 34 -3.63 -22.10 3.40
C LYS A 34 -2.71 -21.30 4.30
N ALA A 35 -2.59 -21.72 5.56
CA ALA A 35 -1.64 -21.15 6.51
C ALA A 35 -0.22 -21.64 6.15
N TRP A 36 0.74 -20.72 6.02
CA TRP A 36 2.15 -20.95 5.68
C TRP A 36 2.33 -22.05 4.63
N PRO A 37 1.81 -21.86 3.39
CA PRO A 37 1.85 -22.92 2.40
C PRO A 37 3.24 -23.15 1.84
N HIS A 38 3.49 -24.39 1.46
CA HIS A 38 4.59 -24.76 0.57
C HIS A 38 4.09 -24.84 -0.87
N LEU A 39 4.92 -24.43 -1.81
CA LEU A 39 4.64 -24.50 -3.25
C LEU A 39 5.81 -25.12 -3.98
N GLU A 40 5.60 -26.33 -4.52
CA GLU A 40 6.55 -26.96 -5.43
C GLU A 40 6.60 -26.18 -6.75
N VAL A 41 7.82 -25.87 -7.22
CA VAL A 41 8.06 -25.17 -8.49
C VAL A 41 9.21 -25.82 -9.25
N GLU A 42 9.09 -25.89 -10.59
CA GLU A 42 10.20 -26.29 -11.43
C GLU A 42 11.30 -25.19 -11.44
N PRO A 43 12.60 -25.53 -11.68
CA PRO A 43 13.68 -24.55 -11.81
C PRO A 43 13.56 -23.75 -13.12
N ARG A 44 12.65 -22.79 -13.15
CA ARG A 44 12.30 -21.95 -14.31
C ARG A 44 11.59 -20.67 -13.87
N LYS A 45 11.28 -19.79 -14.83
CA LYS A 45 10.51 -18.56 -14.56
C LYS A 45 9.05 -18.85 -14.27
N TYR A 46 8.55 -18.21 -13.22
CA TYR A 46 7.14 -18.16 -12.88
C TYR A 46 6.64 -16.72 -12.85
N ARG A 47 5.38 -16.55 -13.23
CA ARG A 47 4.67 -15.29 -13.08
C ARG A 47 3.69 -15.39 -11.93
N PHE A 48 3.86 -14.56 -10.92
CA PHE A 48 2.96 -14.44 -9.79
C PHE A 48 2.18 -13.14 -9.87
N ARG A 49 0.87 -13.22 -9.69
CA ARG A 49 0.01 -12.07 -9.45
C ARG A 49 -0.31 -12.05 -7.98
N MET A 50 0.33 -11.13 -7.27
CA MET A 50 0.20 -10.97 -5.84
C MET A 50 -0.90 -9.95 -5.53
N LEU A 51 -1.70 -10.22 -4.52
CA LEU A 51 -2.67 -9.33 -3.91
C LEU A 51 -2.43 -9.36 -2.41
N ALA A 52 -2.16 -8.21 -1.81
CA ALA A 52 -2.16 -8.08 -0.36
C ALA A 52 -3.61 -7.99 0.13
N GLY A 53 -4.09 -9.09 0.68
CA GLY A 53 -5.45 -9.24 1.18
C GLY A 53 -5.54 -9.15 2.71
N SER A 54 -4.51 -8.61 3.37
CA SER A 54 -4.49 -8.34 4.80
C SER A 54 -5.48 -7.23 5.17
N ASN A 55 -5.93 -7.24 6.42
CA ASN A 55 -6.75 -6.16 6.96
C ASN A 55 -5.94 -4.87 7.12
N SER A 56 -4.86 -4.92 7.92
CA SER A 56 -4.05 -3.73 8.23
C SER A 56 -2.57 -3.91 7.90
N ARG A 57 -2.09 -5.16 7.86
CA ARG A 57 -0.68 -5.49 7.73
C ARG A 57 -0.12 -5.13 6.35
N PHE A 58 1.00 -4.42 6.33
CA PHE A 58 1.87 -4.30 5.18
C PHE A 58 2.81 -5.51 5.07
N TYR A 59 3.29 -5.77 3.87
CA TYR A 59 4.30 -6.78 3.59
C TYR A 59 5.46 -6.13 2.83
N ASN A 60 6.69 -6.35 3.31
CA ASN A 60 7.92 -5.95 2.64
C ASN A 60 8.72 -7.21 2.30
N LEU A 61 8.47 -7.75 1.11
CA LEU A 61 8.77 -9.13 0.72
C LEU A 61 10.13 -9.28 0.05
N LYS A 62 10.85 -10.34 0.44
CA LYS A 62 12.09 -10.78 -0.20
C LYS A 62 12.22 -12.29 -0.12
N LEU A 63 12.90 -12.90 -1.08
CA LEU A 63 13.19 -14.34 -1.10
C LEU A 63 14.56 -14.61 -0.52
N PHE A 64 14.65 -15.64 0.32
CA PHE A 64 15.90 -16.12 0.93
C PHE A 64 16.02 -17.63 0.76
N GLU A 65 17.23 -18.14 0.63
CA GLU A 65 17.49 -19.56 0.80
C GLU A 65 17.10 -19.98 2.23
N TYR A 66 16.51 -21.15 2.37
CA TYR A 66 15.99 -21.63 3.65
C TYR A 66 16.38 -23.08 3.86
N ASP A 67 17.02 -23.36 4.96
CA ASP A 67 17.34 -24.72 5.39
C ASP A 67 16.22 -25.26 6.27
N GLU A 68 15.44 -26.21 5.75
CA GLU A 68 14.30 -26.80 6.46
C GLU A 68 14.70 -27.67 7.65
N GLU A 69 15.95 -28.20 7.69
CA GLU A 69 16.42 -29.03 8.80
C GLU A 69 16.85 -28.19 10.01
N THR A 70 17.48 -27.05 9.75
CA THR A 70 18.00 -26.17 10.81
C THR A 70 17.11 -24.96 11.08
N GLY A 71 16.24 -24.58 10.14
CA GLY A 71 15.45 -23.36 10.18
C GLY A 71 16.28 -22.09 9.89
N GLU A 72 17.49 -22.23 9.37
CA GLU A 72 18.36 -21.09 9.07
C GLU A 72 17.94 -20.40 7.76
N ILE A 73 17.94 -19.06 7.80
CA ILE A 73 17.72 -18.19 6.63
C ILE A 73 19.10 -17.86 6.05
N GLY A 74 19.35 -18.31 4.83
CA GLY A 74 20.60 -18.14 4.12
C GLY A 74 20.74 -16.83 3.37
N ALA A 75 21.65 -16.80 2.42
CA ALA A 75 21.86 -15.66 1.54
C ALA A 75 20.67 -15.49 0.58
N THR A 76 20.54 -14.31 0.01
CA THR A 76 19.58 -14.03 -1.06
C THR A 76 20.29 -13.53 -2.30
N GLY A 77 20.13 -14.22 -3.40
CA GLY A 77 20.57 -13.78 -4.73
C GLY A 77 19.36 -13.60 -5.68
N LEU A 78 18.19 -14.05 -5.25
CA LEU A 78 17.00 -14.07 -6.08
C LEU A 78 16.24 -12.73 -6.02
N THR A 79 16.12 -12.10 -7.18
CA THR A 79 15.37 -10.85 -7.35
C THR A 79 14.00 -11.11 -7.97
N MET A 80 13.04 -10.27 -7.65
CA MET A 80 11.74 -10.23 -8.33
C MET A 80 11.77 -9.21 -9.46
N THR A 81 11.21 -9.54 -10.62
CA THR A 81 11.01 -8.57 -11.69
C THR A 81 9.54 -8.19 -11.75
N GLN A 82 9.22 -6.98 -11.32
CA GLN A 82 7.84 -6.48 -11.41
C GLN A 82 7.52 -6.03 -12.84
N ILE A 83 6.41 -6.53 -13.37
CA ILE A 83 5.92 -6.24 -14.71
C ILE A 83 4.58 -5.53 -14.73
N GLY A 84 3.91 -5.46 -13.59
CA GLY A 84 2.61 -4.80 -13.45
C GLY A 84 2.30 -4.40 -12.02
N SER A 85 1.32 -3.51 -11.87
CA SER A 85 0.77 -3.04 -10.61
C SER A 85 -0.77 -3.12 -10.66
N ASP A 86 -1.45 -2.39 -9.77
CA ASP A 86 -2.92 -2.39 -9.64
C ASP A 86 -3.66 -2.23 -10.97
N GLY A 87 -3.21 -1.27 -11.80
CA GLY A 87 -3.87 -0.89 -13.03
C GLY A 87 -3.41 -1.64 -14.29
N GLY A 88 -2.50 -2.63 -14.15
CA GLY A 88 -2.01 -3.45 -15.25
C GLY A 88 -0.51 -3.37 -15.46
N PHE A 89 -0.05 -3.59 -16.70
CA PHE A 89 1.38 -3.60 -16.99
C PHE A 89 2.05 -2.23 -16.80
N LEU A 90 3.26 -2.27 -16.26
CA LEU A 90 4.20 -1.15 -16.33
C LEU A 90 4.65 -0.93 -17.77
N GLU A 91 5.26 0.20 -18.08
CA GLU A 91 5.82 0.44 -19.42
C GLU A 91 7.04 -0.44 -19.68
N LYS A 92 7.83 -0.69 -18.64
CA LYS A 92 9.04 -1.54 -18.66
C LYS A 92 9.06 -2.42 -17.42
N PRO A 93 9.74 -3.57 -17.48
CA PRO A 93 10.03 -4.35 -16.28
C PRO A 93 10.88 -3.54 -15.30
N VAL A 94 10.63 -3.73 -14.02
CA VAL A 94 11.41 -3.13 -12.91
C VAL A 94 11.98 -4.25 -12.06
N GLU A 95 13.30 -4.27 -11.94
CA GLU A 95 13.98 -5.21 -11.02
C GLU A 95 13.84 -4.70 -9.60
N ILE A 96 13.34 -5.54 -8.73
CA ILE A 96 13.21 -5.30 -7.29
C ILE A 96 14.48 -5.86 -6.63
N ASN A 97 15.48 -5.01 -6.47
CA ASN A 97 16.79 -5.42 -5.97
C ASN A 97 16.85 -5.61 -4.47
N ASP A 98 15.92 -5.01 -3.75
CA ASP A 98 15.83 -5.17 -2.30
C ASP A 98 14.54 -5.92 -1.94
N ARG A 99 13.47 -5.22 -1.64
CA ARG A 99 12.22 -5.79 -1.18
C ARG A 99 11.02 -5.23 -1.94
N LEU A 100 9.96 -6.01 -2.04
CA LEU A 100 8.69 -5.60 -2.65
C LEU A 100 7.71 -5.21 -1.54
N LEU A 101 7.44 -3.91 -1.41
CA LEU A 101 6.43 -3.41 -0.50
C LEU A 101 5.02 -3.59 -1.08
N LEU A 102 4.14 -4.21 -0.30
CA LEU A 102 2.72 -4.38 -0.60
C LEU A 102 1.88 -3.95 0.60
N GLY A 103 1.16 -2.86 0.49
CA GLY A 103 0.12 -2.47 1.45
C GLY A 103 -1.20 -3.19 1.18
N PRO A 104 -2.15 -3.14 2.11
CA PRO A 104 -3.51 -3.64 1.89
C PRO A 104 -4.09 -3.17 0.55
N ALA A 105 -4.69 -4.09 -0.20
CA ALA A 105 -5.21 -3.93 -1.55
C ALA A 105 -4.19 -3.68 -2.67
N TYR A 106 -2.90 -3.65 -2.43
CA TYR A 106 -1.91 -3.58 -3.51
C TYR A 106 -1.92 -4.85 -4.35
N ARG A 107 -1.71 -4.68 -5.64
CA ARG A 107 -1.44 -5.78 -6.57
C ARG A 107 -0.08 -5.59 -7.20
N ALA A 108 0.67 -6.68 -7.27
CA ALA A 108 1.91 -6.74 -8.02
C ALA A 108 1.89 -7.95 -8.96
N ASP A 109 2.33 -7.73 -10.17
CA ASP A 109 2.53 -8.78 -11.18
C ASP A 109 4.04 -8.94 -11.35
N VAL A 110 4.58 -10.06 -10.86
CA VAL A 110 6.03 -10.27 -10.76
C VAL A 110 6.46 -11.55 -11.47
N ILE A 111 7.68 -11.54 -12.00
CA ILE A 111 8.38 -12.73 -12.48
C ILE A 111 9.48 -13.07 -11.47
N ILE A 112 9.52 -14.34 -11.08
CA ILE A 112 10.59 -14.93 -10.26
C ILE A 112 11.24 -16.04 -11.09
N ASP A 113 12.58 -16.04 -11.18
CA ASP A 113 13.34 -17.02 -11.95
C ASP A 113 14.05 -18.00 -11.01
N PHE A 114 13.50 -19.20 -10.88
CA PHE A 114 14.04 -20.25 -10.02
C PHE A 114 15.13 -21.12 -10.70
N SER A 115 15.56 -20.77 -11.92
CA SER A 115 16.44 -21.64 -12.72
C SER A 115 17.82 -21.94 -12.13
N GLU A 116 18.29 -21.11 -11.19
CA GLU A 116 19.57 -21.28 -10.53
C GLU A 116 19.46 -21.90 -9.11
N TYR A 117 18.24 -22.31 -8.70
CA TYR A 117 17.93 -22.80 -7.35
C TYR A 117 17.38 -24.23 -7.36
N GLU A 118 17.87 -25.07 -8.29
CA GLU A 118 17.47 -26.47 -8.42
C GLU A 118 17.77 -27.27 -7.12
N GLY A 119 16.72 -27.84 -6.51
CA GLY A 119 16.80 -28.59 -5.26
C GLY A 119 16.82 -27.76 -3.99
N GLU A 120 16.68 -26.44 -4.08
CA GLU A 120 16.72 -25.52 -2.94
C GLU A 120 15.31 -25.16 -2.46
N SER A 121 15.20 -24.84 -1.17
CA SER A 121 14.02 -24.26 -0.58
C SER A 121 14.20 -22.74 -0.40
N LEU A 122 13.18 -21.96 -0.77
CA LEU A 122 13.22 -20.50 -0.75
C LEU A 122 12.05 -19.96 0.06
N LEU A 123 12.39 -19.26 1.15
CA LEU A 123 11.40 -18.58 2.00
C LEU A 123 11.03 -17.23 1.43
N LEU A 124 9.73 -16.99 1.21
CA LEU A 124 9.22 -15.64 1.03
C LEU A 124 9.08 -14.99 2.40
N HIS A 125 9.99 -14.09 2.70
CA HIS A 125 10.15 -13.45 4.00
C HIS A 125 9.60 -12.03 3.98
N ASN A 126 9.01 -11.60 5.07
CA ASN A 126 8.51 -10.25 5.33
C ASN A 126 9.26 -9.61 6.50
N ASN A 127 9.59 -8.31 6.40
CA ASN A 127 10.12 -7.53 7.51
C ASN A 127 9.42 -6.15 7.67
N ALA A 128 8.20 -6.01 7.13
CA ALA A 128 7.40 -4.84 7.46
C ALA A 128 6.91 -4.96 8.91
N PRO A 129 7.16 -3.95 9.75
CA PRO A 129 6.62 -3.94 11.11
C PRO A 129 5.10 -3.74 11.12
N SER A 130 4.48 -3.95 12.26
CA SER A 130 3.06 -3.73 12.50
C SER A 130 2.85 -2.96 13.81
N PRO A 131 2.27 -1.75 13.77
CA PRO A 131 1.87 -0.97 12.59
C PRO A 131 3.02 -0.61 11.66
N PHE A 132 2.71 -0.23 10.41
CA PHE A 132 3.73 0.16 9.44
C PHE A 132 3.86 1.69 9.37
N GLY A 133 4.99 2.21 9.84
CA GLY A 133 5.29 3.66 9.90
C GLY A 133 6.05 4.22 8.69
N GLY A 134 6.01 3.53 7.54
CA GLY A 134 6.72 3.96 6.33
C GLY A 134 8.18 3.53 6.24
N GLU A 135 8.76 3.05 7.33
CA GLU A 135 10.14 2.58 7.40
C GLU A 135 10.21 1.06 7.51
N THR A 136 11.25 0.48 6.93
CA THR A 136 11.52 -0.94 6.97
C THR A 136 12.95 -1.18 7.46
N GLY A 137 13.12 -2.21 8.27
CA GLY A 137 14.44 -2.60 8.79
C GLY A 137 14.30 -3.63 9.89
N ASP A 138 15.38 -4.35 10.15
CA ASP A 138 15.39 -5.38 11.20
C ASP A 138 15.43 -4.77 12.61
N ASP A 139 15.63 -3.45 12.72
CA ASP A 139 15.70 -2.70 13.98
C ASP A 139 14.37 -2.01 14.35
N GLN A 140 13.31 -2.20 13.56
CA GLN A 140 12.00 -1.60 13.85
C GLN A 140 11.28 -2.41 14.93
N ASP A 141 10.69 -1.69 15.90
CA ASP A 141 9.80 -2.31 16.87
C ASP A 141 8.56 -2.86 16.14
N ASP A 142 8.45 -4.19 16.09
CA ASP A 142 7.29 -4.89 15.52
C ASP A 142 6.49 -5.53 16.66
N ALA A 143 5.35 -4.94 16.95
CA ALA A 143 4.47 -5.44 18.02
C ALA A 143 3.91 -6.84 17.70
N GLN A 144 3.81 -7.20 16.41
CA GLN A 144 3.27 -8.48 15.95
C GLN A 144 4.06 -8.98 14.72
N PRO A 145 5.28 -9.50 14.86
CA PRO A 145 6.10 -9.94 13.74
C PRO A 145 5.45 -11.11 12.99
N LEU A 146 5.52 -11.04 11.65
CA LEU A 146 5.08 -12.11 10.77
C LEU A 146 6.13 -12.29 9.64
N PRO A 147 7.33 -12.83 9.97
CA PRO A 147 8.43 -12.88 9.01
C PRO A 147 8.24 -13.92 7.91
N GLU A 148 7.61 -15.04 8.22
CA GLU A 148 7.46 -16.17 7.28
C GLU A 148 6.11 -16.07 6.56
N ILE A 149 6.14 -16.00 5.23
CA ILE A 149 4.92 -15.91 4.42
C ILE A 149 4.59 -17.25 3.77
N MET A 150 5.51 -17.81 3.00
CA MET A 150 5.36 -19.11 2.36
C MET A 150 6.73 -19.65 1.91
N LEU A 151 6.78 -20.95 1.64
CA LEU A 151 7.97 -21.64 1.15
C LEU A 151 7.79 -22.04 -0.32
N PHE A 152 8.82 -21.86 -1.13
CA PHE A 152 8.96 -22.45 -2.45
C PHE A 152 9.96 -23.61 -2.38
N GLU A 153 9.53 -24.78 -2.83
CA GLU A 153 10.37 -25.98 -2.95
C GLU A 153 10.71 -26.15 -4.43
N VAL A 154 11.97 -25.89 -4.79
CA VAL A 154 12.38 -25.97 -6.19
C VAL A 154 12.77 -27.41 -6.53
N GLU A 155 12.07 -28.01 -7.50
CA GLU A 155 12.34 -29.37 -7.93
C GLU A 155 13.79 -29.57 -8.41
N GLU A 156 14.34 -30.78 -8.22
CA GLU A 156 15.69 -31.11 -8.66
C GLU A 156 15.88 -31.08 -10.19
N LYS A 157 14.80 -31.18 -10.98
CA LYS A 157 14.88 -31.20 -12.45
C LYS A 157 13.63 -30.62 -13.12
N SER A 158 13.86 -29.77 -14.09
CA SER A 158 12.80 -29.40 -15.04
C SER A 158 12.75 -30.39 -16.22
N CYS A 159 11.55 -30.81 -16.58
CA CYS A 159 11.32 -31.66 -17.76
C CYS A 159 11.64 -30.96 -19.07
N LYS A 160 11.64 -29.62 -19.12
CA LYS A 160 11.85 -28.83 -20.34
C LYS A 160 12.60 -27.53 -20.07
N ARG A 161 13.56 -27.21 -20.94
CA ARG A 161 14.27 -25.92 -20.89
C ARG A 161 13.29 -24.76 -21.05
N ASP A 162 13.29 -23.84 -20.11
CA ASP A 162 12.55 -22.59 -20.20
C ASP A 162 13.15 -21.69 -21.29
N LYS A 163 12.28 -21.27 -22.24
CA LYS A 163 12.63 -20.35 -23.33
C LYS A 163 11.93 -19.00 -23.17
N SER A 164 11.21 -18.79 -22.08
CA SER A 164 10.49 -17.56 -21.83
C SER A 164 11.45 -16.39 -21.71
N ARG A 165 10.97 -15.20 -22.06
CA ARG A 165 11.75 -13.95 -21.95
C ARG A 165 10.84 -12.84 -21.48
N ILE A 166 11.37 -12.00 -20.63
CA ILE A 166 10.69 -10.76 -20.23
C ILE A 166 10.97 -9.70 -21.31
N PRO A 167 9.95 -9.15 -21.97
CA PRO A 167 10.16 -8.10 -22.96
C PRO A 167 10.74 -6.83 -22.33
N LYS A 168 11.63 -6.15 -23.00
CA LYS A 168 12.19 -4.86 -22.55
C LYS A 168 11.13 -3.74 -22.44
N ARG A 169 10.04 -3.89 -23.16
CA ARG A 169 8.89 -2.98 -23.13
C ARG A 169 7.61 -3.82 -23.06
N LEU A 170 6.78 -3.52 -22.06
CA LEU A 170 5.56 -4.27 -21.76
C LEU A 170 4.33 -3.62 -22.36
N GLY A 171 4.31 -2.29 -22.40
CA GLY A 171 3.17 -1.56 -22.92
C GLY A 171 3.46 -0.07 -23.09
N ARG A 172 2.40 0.69 -23.25
CA ARG A 172 2.41 2.14 -23.22
C ARG A 172 1.48 2.61 -22.11
N VAL A 173 2.00 3.34 -21.17
CA VAL A 173 1.22 4.03 -20.13
C VAL A 173 1.07 5.49 -20.59
N PRO A 174 -0.14 5.95 -20.95
CA PRO A 174 -0.35 7.35 -21.27
C PRO A 174 -0.14 8.21 -20.02
N GLU A 175 0.80 9.13 -20.10
CA GLU A 175 1.18 9.99 -18.98
C GLU A 175 0.15 11.09 -18.72
N LEU A 176 -0.25 11.23 -17.45
CA LEU A 176 -0.89 12.41 -16.90
C LEU A 176 0.19 13.36 -16.35
N ARG A 177 0.04 14.64 -16.56
CA ARG A 177 1.02 15.65 -16.13
C ARG A 177 0.34 16.70 -15.28
N ARG A 178 1.02 17.20 -14.26
CA ARG A 178 0.52 18.26 -13.35
C ARG A 178 -0.15 19.42 -14.09
N LYS A 179 0.41 19.91 -15.18
CA LYS A 179 -0.17 20.96 -16.00
C LYS A 179 -1.52 20.64 -16.68
N MET A 180 -1.96 19.40 -16.62
CA MET A 180 -3.26 18.95 -17.13
C MET A 180 -4.34 18.99 -16.05
N ALA A 181 -3.97 19.25 -14.80
CA ALA A 181 -4.90 19.32 -13.70
C ALA A 181 -5.77 20.57 -13.81
N ASP A 182 -7.06 20.36 -13.72
CA ASP A 182 -8.09 21.41 -13.66
C ASP A 182 -8.31 21.85 -12.20
N ARG A 183 -7.97 20.98 -11.24
CA ARG A 183 -8.13 21.20 -9.80
C ARG A 183 -7.10 20.41 -9.00
N GLU A 184 -6.76 20.92 -7.82
CA GLU A 184 -5.96 20.27 -6.78
C GLU A 184 -6.82 20.21 -5.49
N ARG A 185 -6.77 19.07 -4.77
CA ARG A 185 -7.51 18.84 -3.53
C ARG A 185 -6.56 18.45 -2.43
N GLU A 186 -6.71 19.07 -1.28
CA GLU A 186 -6.02 18.72 -0.05
C GLU A 186 -6.95 17.84 0.80
N LEU A 187 -6.46 16.65 1.14
CA LEU A 187 -7.20 15.61 1.85
C LEU A 187 -6.35 15.11 3.02
N THR A 188 -6.84 15.29 4.23
CA THR A 188 -6.10 14.94 5.45
C THR A 188 -6.44 13.54 5.93
N LEU A 189 -5.43 12.84 6.44
CA LEU A 189 -5.57 11.57 7.15
C LEU A 189 -5.35 11.88 8.63
N VAL A 190 -6.34 11.58 9.43
CA VAL A 190 -6.42 12.05 10.84
C VAL A 190 -6.73 10.88 11.75
N GLU A 191 -5.98 10.80 12.81
CA GLU A 191 -6.25 9.93 13.94
C GLU A 191 -6.58 10.76 15.19
N GLY A 192 -7.47 10.24 15.98
CA GLY A 192 -7.93 10.83 17.22
C GLY A 192 -8.57 9.76 18.10
N GLU A 193 -9.26 10.19 19.13
CA GLU A 193 -9.99 9.32 20.03
C GLU A 193 -11.49 9.61 19.97
N ASP A 194 -12.31 8.61 20.17
CA ASP A 194 -13.74 8.77 20.35
C ASP A 194 -14.10 8.99 21.83
N GLU A 195 -15.39 9.06 22.14
CA GLU A 195 -15.92 9.27 23.49
C GLU A 195 -15.63 8.09 24.46
N TYR A 196 -15.04 7.00 23.98
CA TYR A 196 -14.66 5.82 24.74
C TYR A 196 -13.14 5.59 24.73
N ASP A 197 -12.34 6.61 24.41
CA ASP A 197 -10.88 6.54 24.27
C ASP A 197 -10.40 5.49 23.24
N ARG A 198 -11.24 5.17 22.24
CA ARG A 198 -10.88 4.26 21.17
C ARG A 198 -10.34 5.04 19.97
N LEU A 199 -9.36 4.45 19.29
CA LEU A 199 -8.81 5.03 18.08
C LEU A 199 -9.92 5.32 17.06
N LYS A 200 -9.99 6.58 16.64
CA LYS A 200 -10.92 7.11 15.66
C LYS A 200 -10.16 7.55 14.42
N LEU A 201 -10.43 6.90 13.29
CA LEU A 201 -9.77 7.15 12.02
C LEU A 201 -10.73 7.92 11.10
N GLU A 202 -10.31 9.10 10.64
CA GLU A 202 -11.14 9.96 9.79
C GLU A 202 -10.35 10.51 8.60
N LEU A 203 -11.08 10.84 7.55
CA LEU A 203 -10.58 11.53 6.37
C LEU A 203 -11.14 12.95 6.37
N GLY A 204 -10.26 13.92 6.16
CA GLY A 204 -10.64 15.32 6.15
C GLY A 204 -10.42 15.98 4.79
N THR A 205 -10.85 17.22 4.71
CA THR A 205 -10.61 18.13 3.58
C THR A 205 -9.97 19.40 4.10
N ARG A 206 -9.52 20.27 3.20
CA ARG A 206 -9.02 21.58 3.60
C ARG A 206 -10.02 22.39 4.44
N GLU A 207 -11.31 22.29 4.13
CA GLU A 207 -12.37 23.00 4.86
C GLU A 207 -12.79 22.31 6.16
N SER A 208 -12.44 21.03 6.30
CA SER A 208 -12.71 20.19 7.48
C SER A 208 -11.48 19.32 7.80
N PRO A 209 -10.37 19.94 8.19
CA PRO A 209 -9.09 19.23 8.31
C PRO A 209 -9.01 18.29 9.52
N ASN A 210 -9.96 18.36 10.44
CA ASN A 210 -10.08 17.50 11.61
C ASN A 210 -10.86 16.20 11.36
N GLY A 211 -11.21 15.93 10.10
CA GLY A 211 -11.92 14.73 9.71
C GLY A 211 -13.43 14.94 9.49
N LEU A 212 -14.02 13.99 8.80
CA LEU A 212 -15.44 13.93 8.48
C LEU A 212 -15.94 12.51 8.72
N GLY A 213 -17.02 12.40 9.47
CA GLY A 213 -17.68 11.11 9.67
C GLY A 213 -18.33 10.58 8.38
N TRP A 214 -18.57 9.28 8.34
CA TRP A 214 -19.11 8.56 7.17
C TRP A 214 -20.43 9.16 6.63
N ASP A 215 -21.29 9.68 7.49
CA ASP A 215 -22.59 10.26 7.13
C ASP A 215 -22.50 11.74 6.72
N ALA A 216 -21.31 12.32 6.67
CA ALA A 216 -21.11 13.68 6.23
C ALA A 216 -21.52 13.86 4.76
N PRO A 217 -21.96 15.07 4.36
CA PRO A 217 -22.25 15.37 2.96
C PRO A 217 -21.04 15.16 2.07
N VAL A 218 -21.27 14.67 0.83
CA VAL A 218 -20.20 14.46 -0.16
C VAL A 218 -19.46 15.76 -0.45
N THR A 219 -18.16 15.77 -0.24
CA THR A 219 -17.26 16.90 -0.42
C THR A 219 -16.54 16.88 -1.77
N GLU A 220 -15.99 15.72 -2.18
CA GLU A 220 -15.30 15.56 -3.46
C GLU A 220 -16.30 15.28 -4.57
N LYS A 221 -16.43 16.24 -5.49
CA LYS A 221 -17.34 16.18 -6.65
C LYS A 221 -16.56 16.44 -7.93
N PRO A 222 -15.68 15.51 -8.37
CA PRO A 222 -14.97 15.65 -9.64
C PRO A 222 -15.94 15.70 -10.81
N GLU A 223 -15.72 16.65 -11.72
CA GLU A 223 -16.54 16.76 -12.93
C GLU A 223 -16.07 15.76 -13.98
N LEU A 224 -17.02 15.17 -14.71
CA LEU A 224 -16.70 14.26 -15.79
C LEU A 224 -15.88 14.95 -16.89
N GLY A 225 -14.74 14.40 -17.22
CA GLY A 225 -13.81 14.93 -18.23
C GLY A 225 -12.69 15.78 -17.65
N THR A 226 -12.70 16.07 -16.35
CA THR A 226 -11.62 16.81 -15.69
C THR A 226 -10.47 15.90 -15.23
N THR A 227 -9.32 16.52 -15.03
CA THR A 227 -8.15 15.91 -14.40
C THR A 227 -7.91 16.62 -13.07
N GLU A 228 -7.75 15.87 -12.00
CA GLU A 228 -7.50 16.45 -10.68
C GLU A 228 -6.23 15.87 -10.06
N ILE A 229 -5.54 16.68 -9.26
CA ILE A 229 -4.50 16.24 -8.33
C ILE A 229 -5.13 16.11 -6.97
N TRP A 230 -4.84 15.00 -6.30
CA TRP A 230 -5.26 14.73 -4.94
C TRP A 230 -4.02 14.58 -4.07
N ASP A 231 -3.93 15.43 -3.05
CA ASP A 231 -2.84 15.51 -2.09
C ASP A 231 -3.30 14.82 -0.80
N PHE A 232 -2.79 13.62 -0.53
CA PHE A 232 -3.05 12.92 0.72
C PHE A 232 -2.04 13.36 1.76
N ILE A 233 -2.49 14.16 2.72
CA ILE A 233 -1.70 14.76 3.78
C ILE A 233 -1.76 13.83 4.99
N ASN A 234 -0.71 13.06 5.22
CA ASN A 234 -0.67 12.14 6.34
C ASN A 234 -0.15 12.84 7.60
N THR A 235 -1.07 13.12 8.53
CA THR A 235 -0.78 13.77 9.81
C THR A 235 -0.61 12.78 10.97
N THR A 236 -0.62 11.49 10.67
CA THR A 236 -0.58 10.38 11.63
C THR A 236 0.82 9.76 11.71
N VAL A 237 1.00 8.75 12.53
CA VAL A 237 2.27 8.04 12.69
C VAL A 237 2.37 6.79 11.82
N ASP A 238 1.27 6.37 11.21
CA ASP A 238 1.18 5.16 10.39
C ASP A 238 1.01 5.45 8.91
N THR A 239 1.41 4.50 8.08
CA THR A 239 1.21 4.55 6.62
C THR A 239 -0.19 4.07 6.26
N HIS A 240 -0.93 4.89 5.54
CA HIS A 240 -2.29 4.57 5.09
C HIS A 240 -2.34 4.19 3.61
N PRO A 241 -2.81 2.97 3.26
CA PRO A 241 -3.05 2.58 1.88
C PRO A 241 -4.36 3.22 1.38
N ILE A 242 -4.25 4.33 0.68
CA ILE A 242 -5.40 5.08 0.17
C ILE A 242 -5.86 4.52 -1.17
N HIS A 243 -7.10 4.07 -1.21
CA HIS A 243 -7.76 3.53 -2.40
C HIS A 243 -8.83 4.48 -2.95
N MET A 244 -8.87 4.62 -4.28
CA MET A 244 -9.88 5.39 -5.00
C MET A 244 -10.71 4.47 -5.89
N HIS A 245 -12.01 4.45 -5.68
CA HIS A 245 -12.95 3.76 -6.57
C HIS A 245 -13.14 4.52 -7.89
N LEU A 246 -13.63 3.82 -8.89
CA LEU A 246 -14.00 4.28 -10.23
C LEU A 246 -12.80 4.59 -11.14
N VAL A 247 -11.84 5.38 -10.71
CA VAL A 247 -10.71 5.84 -11.52
C VAL A 247 -9.41 5.16 -11.14
N GLN A 248 -8.46 5.21 -12.07
CA GLN A 248 -7.07 4.93 -11.76
C GLN A 248 -6.30 6.24 -11.84
N PHE A 249 -5.27 6.33 -11.04
CA PHE A 249 -4.39 7.48 -10.97
C PHE A 249 -2.94 7.13 -11.32
N GLN A 250 -2.12 8.14 -11.46
CA GLN A 250 -0.66 8.02 -11.51
C GLN A 250 -0.08 8.76 -10.32
N VAL A 251 0.96 8.20 -9.73
CA VAL A 251 1.67 8.82 -8.60
C VAL A 251 2.58 9.91 -9.15
N LEU A 252 2.41 11.14 -8.67
CA LEU A 252 3.30 12.26 -9.00
C LEU A 252 4.55 12.25 -8.12
N GLY A 253 4.42 11.81 -6.88
CA GLY A 253 5.49 11.71 -5.90
C GLY A 253 5.02 11.98 -4.48
N ARG A 254 5.99 12.08 -3.58
CA ARG A 254 5.79 12.41 -2.16
C ARG A 254 6.57 13.66 -1.82
N ARG A 255 6.04 14.46 -0.94
CA ARG A 255 6.71 15.69 -0.52
C ARG A 255 6.71 15.79 1.00
N PRO A 256 7.89 15.92 1.65
CA PRO A 256 7.95 16.06 3.09
C PRO A 256 7.36 17.38 3.55
N PHE A 257 6.69 17.38 4.69
CA PHE A 257 6.11 18.59 5.28
C PHE A 257 6.28 18.59 6.81
N ASP A 258 6.12 19.75 7.42
CA ASP A 258 6.18 19.94 8.87
C ASP A 258 4.85 19.52 9.51
N VAL A 259 4.80 18.25 9.95
CA VAL A 259 3.60 17.65 10.57
C VAL A 259 3.23 18.35 11.88
N ASP A 260 4.23 18.66 12.68
CA ASP A 260 4.01 19.25 14.01
C ASP A 260 3.37 20.64 13.88
N GLN A 261 3.92 21.47 12.98
CA GLN A 261 3.35 22.79 12.72
C GLN A 261 1.97 22.71 12.09
N TYR A 262 1.80 21.78 11.11
CA TYR A 262 0.49 21.57 10.46
C TYR A 262 -0.57 21.13 11.47
N ASN A 263 -0.25 20.19 12.36
CA ASN A 263 -1.16 19.73 13.40
C ASN A 263 -1.50 20.82 14.40
N ALA A 264 -0.50 21.60 14.84
CA ALA A 264 -0.72 22.71 15.76
C ALA A 264 -1.69 23.77 15.18
N ASP A 265 -1.49 24.14 13.90
CA ASP A 265 -2.36 25.11 13.21
C ASP A 265 -3.76 24.53 12.95
N ARG A 266 -3.84 23.23 12.63
CA ARG A 266 -5.09 22.51 12.44
C ARG A 266 -5.94 22.47 13.71
N GLU A 267 -5.33 22.16 14.85
CA GLU A 267 -5.98 22.16 16.17
C GLU A 267 -6.34 23.58 16.61
N GLY A 268 -5.53 24.56 16.24
CA GLY A 268 -5.81 25.97 16.46
C GLY A 268 -6.91 26.55 15.54
N GLY A 269 -7.30 25.81 14.50
CA GLY A 269 -8.29 26.27 13.51
C GLY A 269 -7.73 27.29 12.50
N GLU A 270 -6.42 27.38 12.36
CA GLU A 270 -5.71 28.35 11.53
C GLU A 270 -4.90 27.71 10.39
N VAL A 271 -5.17 26.43 10.03
CA VAL A 271 -4.38 25.71 9.02
C VAL A 271 -4.47 26.39 7.64
N GLY A 272 -3.30 26.68 7.08
CA GLY A 272 -3.12 27.23 5.74
C GLY A 272 -3.11 26.17 4.64
N PRO A 273 -2.80 26.57 3.39
CA PRO A 273 -2.51 25.62 2.32
C PRO A 273 -1.32 24.74 2.69
N VAL A 274 -1.39 23.44 2.33
CA VAL A 274 -0.33 22.48 2.70
C VAL A 274 1.05 22.86 2.15
N GLU A 275 1.07 23.61 1.05
CA GLU A 275 2.32 24.12 0.45
C GLU A 275 3.14 25.03 1.38
N ASP A 276 2.51 25.68 2.36
CA ASP A 276 3.17 26.56 3.34
C ASP A 276 3.97 25.73 4.37
N TYR A 277 3.69 24.45 4.48
CA TYR A 277 4.35 23.51 5.42
C TYR A 277 5.42 22.64 4.75
N TYR A 278 5.65 22.72 3.45
CA TYR A 278 6.64 21.89 2.78
C TYR A 278 8.06 22.14 3.26
N THR A 279 8.77 21.07 3.64
CA THR A 279 10.16 21.13 4.13
C THR A 279 11.21 20.70 3.13
N GLY A 280 10.78 20.14 1.99
CA GLY A 280 11.69 19.63 0.96
C GLY A 280 11.07 19.60 -0.45
N PRO A 281 11.85 19.21 -1.46
CA PRO A 281 11.36 19.01 -2.81
C PRO A 281 10.46 17.77 -2.89
N ILE A 282 9.68 17.67 -3.99
CA ILE A 282 8.94 16.44 -4.29
C ILE A 282 9.91 15.31 -4.64
N GLU A 283 9.75 14.19 -4.02
CA GLU A 283 10.41 12.93 -4.33
C GLU A 283 9.57 12.19 -5.38
N PRO A 284 10.15 11.83 -6.53
CA PRO A 284 9.40 11.20 -7.60
C PRO A 284 8.90 9.81 -7.19
N ALA A 285 7.82 9.35 -7.82
CA ALA A 285 7.33 7.99 -7.65
C ALA A 285 8.42 6.95 -7.91
N ALA A 286 8.42 5.88 -7.14
CA ALA A 286 9.30 4.74 -7.39
C ALA A 286 9.03 4.14 -8.78
N PRO A 287 10.04 3.55 -9.44
CA PRO A 287 9.85 2.98 -10.78
C PRO A 287 8.72 1.97 -10.89
N ASN A 288 8.48 1.18 -9.85
CA ASN A 288 7.41 0.19 -9.77
C ASN A 288 6.02 0.79 -9.47
N ASP A 289 5.96 2.05 -9.04
CA ASP A 289 4.72 2.84 -8.90
C ASP A 289 4.42 3.71 -10.14
N SER A 290 5.23 3.63 -11.19
CA SER A 290 5.10 4.47 -12.39
C SER A 290 3.93 4.11 -13.33
N GLY A 291 3.16 3.08 -13.03
CA GLY A 291 2.01 2.62 -13.81
C GLY A 291 0.69 3.28 -13.43
N TRP A 292 -0.39 2.68 -13.90
CA TRP A 292 -1.72 2.97 -13.40
C TRP A 292 -1.93 2.26 -12.07
N LYS A 293 -2.40 3.02 -11.07
CA LYS A 293 -2.71 2.52 -9.73
C LYS A 293 -4.11 2.96 -9.30
N ASP A 294 -4.64 2.30 -8.32
CA ASP A 294 -5.86 2.70 -7.63
C ASP A 294 -5.69 2.71 -6.10
N THR A 295 -4.53 2.26 -5.62
CA THR A 295 -4.17 2.24 -4.20
C THR A 295 -2.73 2.73 -4.03
N ILE A 296 -2.47 3.60 -3.06
CA ILE A 296 -1.13 4.14 -2.77
C ILE A 296 -0.90 4.31 -1.27
N ALA A 297 0.28 3.92 -0.81
CA ALA A 297 0.75 4.19 0.54
C ALA A 297 1.00 5.68 0.74
N ALA A 298 0.29 6.29 1.67
CA ALA A 298 0.51 7.64 2.15
C ALA A 298 1.32 7.56 3.44
N ASP A 299 2.62 7.82 3.35
CA ASP A 299 3.56 7.64 4.45
C ASP A 299 3.50 8.81 5.45
N PRO A 300 3.77 8.58 6.75
CA PRO A 300 3.87 9.62 7.77
C PRO A 300 4.85 10.73 7.36
N GLY A 301 4.51 11.97 7.67
CA GLY A 301 5.38 13.11 7.37
C GLY A 301 5.46 13.52 5.91
N TYR A 302 4.64 12.90 5.05
CA TYR A 302 4.59 13.20 3.63
C TYR A 302 3.20 13.58 3.14
N VAL A 303 3.19 14.43 2.12
CA VAL A 303 2.04 14.64 1.25
C VAL A 303 2.23 13.76 0.02
N THR A 304 1.41 12.73 -0.11
CA THR A 304 1.43 11.82 -1.26
C THR A 304 0.52 12.37 -2.35
N GLN A 305 1.11 12.73 -3.49
CA GLN A 305 0.42 13.39 -4.59
C GLN A 305 0.10 12.41 -5.71
N VAL A 306 -1.18 12.32 -6.08
CA VAL A 306 -1.64 11.51 -7.21
C VAL A 306 -2.40 12.37 -8.22
N ILE A 307 -2.42 11.94 -9.48
CA ILE A 307 -3.19 12.62 -10.53
C ILE A 307 -4.13 11.62 -11.21
N ALA A 308 -5.41 11.96 -11.26
CA ALA A 308 -6.47 11.15 -11.85
C ALA A 308 -7.25 11.92 -12.92
N HIS A 309 -7.69 11.22 -13.96
CA HIS A 309 -8.62 11.77 -14.95
C HIS A 309 -9.99 11.11 -14.78
N PHE A 310 -11.02 11.92 -14.55
CA PHE A 310 -12.39 11.46 -14.30
C PHE A 310 -13.16 11.31 -15.60
N GLY A 311 -12.98 10.20 -16.29
CA GLY A 311 -13.63 9.91 -17.54
C GLY A 311 -12.74 9.17 -18.55
N LYS A 312 -13.10 9.26 -19.81
CA LYS A 312 -12.35 8.59 -20.90
C LYS A 312 -11.08 9.37 -21.23
N PHE A 313 -9.93 8.75 -21.03
CA PHE A 313 -8.62 9.33 -21.31
C PHE A 313 -7.88 8.51 -22.38
N LYS A 314 -7.55 9.12 -23.53
CA LYS A 314 -6.78 8.51 -24.64
C LYS A 314 -7.22 7.10 -25.03
N GLY A 315 -8.52 6.84 -25.01
CA GLY A 315 -9.10 5.54 -25.37
C GLY A 315 -9.17 4.53 -24.23
N GLN A 316 -8.62 4.85 -23.08
CA GLN A 316 -8.74 4.09 -21.83
C GLN A 316 -9.90 4.64 -21.00
N PHE A 317 -10.40 3.79 -20.11
CA PHE A 317 -11.51 4.08 -19.19
C PHE A 317 -12.83 4.40 -19.90
N LYS A 318 -13.85 4.62 -19.12
CA LYS A 318 -15.21 4.92 -19.60
C LYS A 318 -15.77 6.09 -18.80
N ASN A 319 -16.79 6.72 -19.38
CA ASN A 319 -17.51 7.76 -18.70
C ASN A 319 -18.57 7.14 -17.77
N PHE A 320 -18.34 7.23 -16.47
CA PHE A 320 -19.29 6.84 -15.46
C PHE A 320 -19.54 8.02 -14.51
N THR A 321 -20.78 8.13 -14.04
CA THR A 321 -21.17 9.08 -12.99
C THR A 321 -21.93 8.33 -11.92
N GLY A 322 -21.84 8.78 -10.66
CA GLY A 322 -22.49 8.15 -9.53
C GLY A 322 -21.82 8.54 -8.21
N LYS A 323 -22.22 7.87 -7.15
CA LYS A 323 -21.54 7.94 -5.86
C LYS A 323 -20.50 6.83 -5.82
N TYR A 324 -19.27 7.20 -5.54
CA TYR A 324 -18.14 6.32 -5.34
C TYR A 324 -17.42 6.73 -4.07
N VAL A 325 -16.65 5.82 -3.50
CA VAL A 325 -15.87 6.10 -2.28
C VAL A 325 -14.38 6.19 -2.62
N TRP A 326 -13.67 6.92 -1.82
CA TRP A 326 -12.24 6.78 -1.63
C TRP A 326 -12.02 6.58 -0.13
N HIS A 327 -11.05 5.78 0.24
CA HIS A 327 -10.89 5.38 1.64
C HIS A 327 -9.49 4.85 1.93
N CYS A 328 -9.09 4.87 3.20
CA CYS A 328 -7.98 4.06 3.67
C CYS A 328 -8.39 2.58 3.63
N HIS A 329 -7.45 1.70 3.30
CA HIS A 329 -7.70 0.26 3.20
C HIS A 329 -7.21 -0.52 4.43
N ILE A 330 -6.86 0.16 5.53
CA ILE A 330 -6.68 -0.43 6.86
C ILE A 330 -8.07 -0.72 7.43
N LEU A 331 -8.25 -1.96 7.91
CA LEU A 331 -9.52 -2.46 8.45
C LEU A 331 -9.32 -3.12 9.80
#